data_5f1dfeea1b8c476e1b2a2a2e97236965
#
_entry.id   5f1dfeea1b8c476e1b2a2a2e97236965
#
_cell.length_a   1.000
_cell.length_b   1.000
_cell.length_c   1.000
_cell.angle_alpha   90.00
_cell.angle_beta   90.00
_cell.angle_gamma   90.00
#
_symmetry.space_group_name_H-M   'P 1'
#
loop_
_entity.id
_entity.type
_entity.pdbx_description
1 polymer ?
#
loop_
_entity_poly.entity_id
_entity_poly.type
_entity_poly.pdbx_seq_one_letter_code
_entity_poly.pdbx_strand_id
1 'polypeptide(L)'
;VTIKVGINGFGRIGRNFYRAIVESGADIEIVGVNDLTDNKTLAHLLKYDTVLGRFPLSVDFDDDNIIVDGKNIRALAERDPANLPWAELGADIVIESTGFFTDATKAKAHLDAGAKKVIISAPAKNEDGTFVVGVNHEQYDAATQHIISNASCTTNCLAPLAKALNDSIGIERGLMTTIHAYTGDQNLQDGPHRDLRRARAAAQNIVPTSTGAAKAVALVLPELKGKLDGYALRVPVITGSATDLTFTASKEVTVDEVNAAVKAAAEGPLKGVLEYVDDEIVSSDIVTNPHQSIFDSKLTKVIGDQVKVVSWYDNEWGYSNSLVALTSYVGERL
;
A
#
# COMPACT_ATOMS: atom_id res chain seq x y z
N VAL A 1 -22.74 -9.50 5.11
CA VAL A 1 -22.90 -9.76 3.66
C VAL A 1 -21.51 -9.75 3.05
N THR A 2 -21.15 -10.85 2.37
CA THR A 2 -19.84 -10.98 1.71
C THR A 2 -19.65 -9.89 0.66
N ILE A 3 -18.55 -9.18 0.72
CA ILE A 3 -18.23 -8.07 -0.19
C ILE A 3 -17.68 -8.68 -1.49
N LYS A 4 -18.31 -8.38 -2.62
CA LYS A 4 -17.89 -8.85 -3.94
C LYS A 4 -16.93 -7.85 -4.59
N VAL A 5 -15.74 -8.32 -4.94
CA VAL A 5 -14.66 -7.46 -5.42
C VAL A 5 -14.15 -7.92 -6.78
N GLY A 6 -14.05 -6.95 -7.71
CA GLY A 6 -13.30 -7.10 -8.94
C GLY A 6 -11.87 -6.53 -8.79
N ILE A 7 -10.90 -7.15 -9.45
CA ILE A 7 -9.51 -6.65 -9.48
C ILE A 7 -9.15 -6.29 -10.92
N ASN A 8 -8.82 -5.03 -11.16
CA ASN A 8 -8.24 -4.59 -12.42
C ASN A 8 -6.73 -4.44 -12.27
N GLY A 9 -5.99 -5.34 -12.93
CA GLY A 9 -4.54 -5.51 -12.77
C GLY A 9 -4.19 -6.59 -11.75
N PHE A 10 -3.81 -7.77 -12.23
CA PHE A 10 -3.44 -8.91 -11.39
C PHE A 10 -1.92 -9.08 -11.30
N GLY A 11 -1.23 -7.93 -11.17
CA GLY A 11 0.21 -7.83 -10.92
C GLY A 11 0.57 -8.13 -9.46
N ARG A 12 1.72 -7.61 -8.99
CA ARG A 12 2.17 -7.82 -7.60
C ARG A 12 1.10 -7.49 -6.59
N ILE A 13 0.55 -6.28 -6.63
CA ILE A 13 -0.44 -5.80 -5.64
C ILE A 13 -1.76 -6.57 -5.76
N GLY A 14 -2.28 -6.78 -6.97
CA GLY A 14 -3.53 -7.55 -7.15
C GLY A 14 -3.42 -8.97 -6.59
N ARG A 15 -2.32 -9.68 -6.84
CA ARG A 15 -2.08 -11.03 -6.30
C ARG A 15 -1.81 -11.03 -4.80
N ASN A 16 -1.02 -10.08 -4.30
CA ASN A 16 -0.79 -9.94 -2.85
C ASN A 16 -2.09 -9.61 -2.11
N PHE A 17 -2.93 -8.75 -2.65
CA PHE A 17 -4.25 -8.44 -2.11
C PHE A 17 -5.12 -9.70 -1.99
N TYR A 18 -5.16 -10.52 -3.05
CA TYR A 18 -5.91 -11.78 -3.00
C TYR A 18 -5.35 -12.75 -1.94
N ARG A 19 -4.02 -12.90 -1.87
CA ARG A 19 -3.37 -13.71 -0.84
C ARG A 19 -3.64 -13.19 0.56
N ALA A 20 -3.65 -11.87 0.76
CA ALA A 20 -3.95 -11.25 2.05
C ALA A 20 -5.42 -11.47 2.49
N ILE A 21 -6.36 -11.48 1.55
CA ILE A 21 -7.76 -11.86 1.83
C ILE A 21 -7.83 -13.30 2.38
N VAL A 22 -7.15 -14.23 1.71
CA VAL A 22 -7.15 -15.65 2.12
C VAL A 22 -6.51 -15.82 3.48
N GLU A 23 -5.38 -15.17 3.74
CA GLU A 23 -4.65 -15.32 5.01
C GLU A 23 -5.38 -14.65 6.18
N SER A 24 -5.97 -13.48 5.96
CA SER A 24 -6.72 -12.77 7.01
C SER A 24 -8.10 -13.35 7.28
N GLY A 25 -8.64 -14.17 6.36
CA GLY A 25 -10.01 -14.65 6.43
C GLY A 25 -11.07 -13.56 6.28
N ALA A 26 -10.73 -12.44 5.63
CA ALA A 26 -11.67 -11.35 5.38
C ALA A 26 -12.88 -11.83 4.56
N ASP A 27 -14.08 -11.33 4.90
CA ASP A 27 -15.34 -11.69 4.20
C ASP A 27 -15.45 -10.96 2.85
N ILE A 28 -14.48 -11.24 1.98
CA ILE A 28 -14.35 -10.70 0.63
C ILE A 28 -14.29 -11.83 -0.37
N GLU A 29 -15.12 -11.77 -1.40
CA GLU A 29 -15.15 -12.68 -2.54
C GLU A 29 -14.60 -11.98 -3.78
N ILE A 30 -13.57 -12.54 -4.41
CA ILE A 30 -13.09 -12.05 -5.70
C ILE A 30 -13.94 -12.68 -6.80
N VAL A 31 -14.74 -11.87 -7.48
CA VAL A 31 -15.66 -12.31 -8.54
C VAL A 31 -15.04 -12.27 -9.92
N GLY A 32 -14.01 -11.45 -10.12
CA GLY A 32 -13.32 -11.35 -11.39
C GLY A 32 -11.97 -10.66 -11.27
N VAL A 33 -11.07 -11.04 -12.15
CA VAL A 33 -9.77 -10.40 -12.34
C VAL A 33 -9.60 -10.02 -13.81
N ASN A 34 -9.11 -8.83 -14.06
CA ASN A 34 -8.79 -8.37 -15.40
C ASN A 34 -7.29 -8.12 -15.51
N ASP A 35 -6.65 -8.79 -16.46
CA ASP A 35 -5.25 -8.59 -16.81
C ASP A 35 -5.05 -8.98 -18.28
N LEU A 36 -4.10 -8.34 -18.97
CA LEU A 36 -3.82 -8.63 -20.38
C LEU A 36 -2.94 -9.88 -20.58
N THR A 37 -2.47 -10.45 -19.48
CA THR A 37 -1.71 -11.69 -19.45
C THR A 37 -2.65 -12.90 -19.52
N ASP A 38 -2.22 -14.00 -20.12
CA ASP A 38 -2.99 -15.24 -20.22
C ASP A 38 -3.25 -15.90 -18.86
N ASN A 39 -4.35 -16.66 -18.77
CA ASN A 39 -4.81 -17.28 -17.53
C ASN A 39 -3.80 -18.27 -16.94
N LYS A 40 -3.08 -19.02 -17.79
CA LYS A 40 -2.06 -19.96 -17.35
C LYS A 40 -0.93 -19.25 -16.61
N THR A 41 -0.45 -18.14 -17.15
CA THR A 41 0.60 -17.32 -16.53
C THR A 41 0.12 -16.69 -15.25
N LEU A 42 -1.10 -16.13 -15.23
CA LEU A 42 -1.68 -15.53 -14.01
C LEU A 42 -1.86 -16.56 -12.90
N ALA A 43 -2.39 -17.74 -13.21
CA ALA A 43 -2.55 -18.84 -12.25
C ALA A 43 -1.19 -19.31 -11.71
N HIS A 44 -0.18 -19.44 -12.59
CA HIS A 44 1.17 -19.81 -12.18
C HIS A 44 1.78 -18.79 -11.21
N LEU A 45 1.67 -17.50 -11.51
CA LEU A 45 2.20 -16.41 -10.68
C LEU A 45 1.42 -16.21 -9.35
N LEU A 46 0.14 -16.60 -9.31
CA LEU A 46 -0.59 -16.68 -8.04
C LEU A 46 -0.10 -17.84 -7.19
N LYS A 47 0.16 -18.99 -7.83
CA LYS A 47 0.56 -20.23 -7.16
C LYS A 47 1.98 -20.17 -6.59
N TYR A 48 2.90 -19.59 -7.33
CA TYR A 48 4.32 -19.51 -6.98
C TYR A 48 4.78 -18.07 -6.92
N ASP A 49 5.37 -17.69 -5.79
CA ASP A 49 5.87 -16.36 -5.56
C ASP A 49 7.26 -16.41 -4.90
N THR A 50 8.21 -15.63 -5.39
CA THR A 50 9.58 -15.64 -4.88
C THR A 50 9.66 -15.16 -3.44
N VAL A 51 8.80 -14.20 -3.06
CA VAL A 51 8.78 -13.60 -1.71
C VAL A 51 7.87 -14.39 -0.79
N LEU A 52 6.63 -14.66 -1.23
CA LEU A 52 5.58 -15.25 -0.40
C LEU A 52 5.55 -16.79 -0.45
N GLY A 53 6.37 -17.38 -1.32
CA GLY A 53 6.38 -18.83 -1.50
C GLY A 53 5.12 -19.37 -2.20
N ARG A 54 4.88 -20.66 -2.00
CA ARG A 54 3.75 -21.33 -2.63
C ARG A 54 2.43 -20.93 -1.95
N PHE A 55 1.43 -20.63 -2.77
CA PHE A 55 0.08 -20.34 -2.27
C PHE A 55 -0.54 -21.57 -1.59
N PRO A 56 -1.18 -21.42 -0.43
CA PRO A 56 -1.64 -22.57 0.36
C PRO A 56 -2.84 -23.30 -0.25
N LEU A 57 -3.61 -22.64 -1.11
CA LEU A 57 -4.76 -23.22 -1.79
C LEU A 57 -4.37 -23.79 -3.16
N SER A 58 -5.19 -24.70 -3.69
CA SER A 58 -5.02 -25.19 -5.06
C SER A 58 -5.30 -24.06 -6.05
N VAL A 59 -4.50 -23.97 -7.10
CA VAL A 59 -4.70 -23.01 -8.20
C VAL A 59 -4.64 -23.75 -9.52
N ASP A 60 -5.67 -23.57 -10.33
CA ASP A 60 -5.79 -24.07 -11.67
C ASP A 60 -6.40 -22.98 -12.57
N PHE A 61 -6.61 -23.26 -13.82
CA PHE A 61 -7.19 -22.33 -14.80
C PHE A 61 -7.91 -23.09 -15.92
N ASP A 62 -8.85 -22.40 -16.54
CA ASP A 62 -9.43 -22.77 -17.83
C ASP A 62 -9.44 -21.55 -18.77
N ASP A 63 -10.12 -21.63 -19.90
CA ASP A 63 -10.15 -20.55 -20.88
C ASP A 63 -10.80 -19.25 -20.34
N ASP A 64 -11.70 -19.39 -19.37
CA ASP A 64 -12.53 -18.30 -18.85
C ASP A 64 -12.21 -17.90 -17.41
N ASN A 65 -11.47 -18.74 -16.67
CA ASN A 65 -11.35 -18.57 -15.22
C ASN A 65 -9.93 -18.86 -14.71
N ILE A 66 -9.62 -18.22 -13.58
CA ILE A 66 -8.63 -18.72 -12.62
C ILE A 66 -9.44 -19.48 -11.55
N ILE A 67 -9.01 -20.69 -11.23
CA ILE A 67 -9.73 -21.59 -10.33
C ILE A 67 -8.93 -21.73 -9.03
N VAL A 68 -9.48 -21.29 -7.92
CA VAL A 68 -8.83 -21.37 -6.62
C VAL A 68 -9.69 -22.18 -5.66
N ASP A 69 -9.13 -23.25 -5.14
CA ASP A 69 -9.82 -24.19 -4.25
C ASP A 69 -11.19 -24.65 -4.82
N GLY A 70 -11.21 -24.93 -6.13
CA GLY A 70 -12.39 -25.35 -6.89
C GLY A 70 -13.39 -24.23 -7.19
N LYS A 71 -13.14 -22.98 -6.78
CA LYS A 71 -13.99 -21.83 -7.06
C LYS A 71 -13.49 -21.06 -8.28
N ASN A 72 -14.39 -20.75 -9.19
CA ASN A 72 -14.08 -19.99 -10.39
C ASN A 72 -14.03 -18.50 -10.10
N ILE A 73 -12.95 -17.87 -10.52
CA ILE A 73 -12.78 -16.41 -10.57
C ILE A 73 -12.74 -16.04 -12.05
N ARG A 74 -13.70 -15.25 -12.51
CA ARG A 74 -13.76 -14.85 -13.93
C ARG A 74 -12.47 -14.13 -14.32
N ALA A 75 -11.78 -14.63 -15.34
CA ALA A 75 -10.61 -14.01 -15.91
C ALA A 75 -10.99 -13.21 -17.18
N LEU A 76 -10.57 -11.97 -17.22
CA LEU A 76 -10.85 -11.01 -18.28
C LEU A 76 -9.56 -10.45 -18.82
N ALA A 77 -9.54 -10.04 -20.09
CA ALA A 77 -8.37 -9.46 -20.77
C ALA A 77 -8.77 -8.19 -21.55
N GLU A 78 -9.46 -7.28 -20.85
CA GLU A 78 -10.02 -6.07 -21.43
C GLU A 78 -9.11 -4.87 -21.16
N ARG A 79 -8.77 -4.10 -22.20
CA ARG A 79 -7.95 -2.88 -22.09
C ARG A 79 -8.73 -1.68 -21.59
N ASP A 80 -9.97 -1.56 -22.04
CA ASP A 80 -10.84 -0.45 -21.67
C ASP A 80 -11.73 -0.87 -20.48
N PRO A 81 -11.54 -0.30 -19.29
CA PRO A 81 -12.32 -0.67 -18.12
C PRO A 81 -13.83 -0.40 -18.29
N ALA A 82 -14.25 0.44 -19.23
CA ALA A 82 -15.65 0.66 -19.52
C ALA A 82 -16.36 -0.57 -20.06
N ASN A 83 -15.63 -1.53 -20.64
CA ASN A 83 -16.14 -2.77 -21.21
C ASN A 83 -16.13 -3.95 -20.21
N LEU A 84 -15.68 -3.73 -18.99
CA LEU A 84 -15.62 -4.78 -17.98
C LEU A 84 -17.04 -5.10 -17.44
N PRO A 85 -17.42 -6.37 -17.32
CA PRO A 85 -18.78 -6.77 -16.95
C PRO A 85 -19.00 -6.76 -15.42
N TRP A 86 -18.62 -5.67 -14.74
CA TRP A 86 -18.74 -5.61 -13.29
C TRP A 86 -20.17 -5.75 -12.77
N ALA A 87 -21.15 -5.17 -13.49
CA ALA A 87 -22.56 -5.32 -13.15
C ALA A 87 -23.00 -6.78 -13.23
N GLU A 88 -22.62 -7.51 -14.29
CA GLU A 88 -22.96 -8.92 -14.49
C GLU A 88 -22.31 -9.82 -13.41
N LEU A 89 -21.07 -9.53 -13.04
CA LEU A 89 -20.34 -10.25 -12.00
C LEU A 89 -20.80 -9.87 -10.59
N GLY A 90 -21.63 -8.83 -10.47
CA GLY A 90 -22.11 -8.32 -9.18
C GLY A 90 -21.01 -7.74 -8.31
N ALA A 91 -19.96 -7.16 -8.91
CA ALA A 91 -18.88 -6.53 -8.18
C ALA A 91 -19.36 -5.27 -7.43
N ASP A 92 -19.23 -5.27 -6.12
CA ASP A 92 -19.52 -4.11 -5.28
C ASP A 92 -18.39 -3.08 -5.35
N ILE A 93 -17.17 -3.56 -5.23
CA ILE A 93 -15.95 -2.73 -5.20
C ILE A 93 -15.00 -3.22 -6.28
N VAL A 94 -14.35 -2.30 -6.98
CA VAL A 94 -13.22 -2.61 -7.87
C VAL A 94 -11.94 -2.07 -7.27
N ILE A 95 -10.93 -2.95 -7.18
CA ILE A 95 -9.56 -2.56 -6.88
C ILE A 95 -8.85 -2.23 -8.18
N GLU A 96 -8.49 -0.98 -8.36
CA GLU A 96 -7.72 -0.52 -9.51
C GLU A 96 -6.23 -0.61 -9.20
N SER A 97 -5.57 -1.64 -9.69
CA SER A 97 -4.16 -1.94 -9.43
C SER A 97 -3.29 -2.11 -10.68
N THR A 98 -3.72 -1.55 -11.81
CA THR A 98 -2.92 -1.55 -13.05
C THR A 98 -1.80 -0.51 -13.02
N GLY A 99 -1.92 0.54 -12.23
CA GLY A 99 -1.04 1.72 -12.26
C GLY A 99 -1.32 2.69 -13.42
N PHE A 100 -2.26 2.38 -14.32
CA PHE A 100 -2.60 3.21 -15.48
C PHE A 100 -3.79 4.15 -15.22
N PHE A 101 -4.75 3.72 -14.41
CA PHE A 101 -5.98 4.47 -14.13
C PHE A 101 -5.94 5.09 -12.73
N THR A 102 -4.90 5.86 -12.47
CA THR A 102 -4.71 6.57 -11.19
C THR A 102 -5.39 7.93 -11.13
N ASP A 103 -5.95 8.39 -12.26
CA ASP A 103 -6.82 9.55 -12.30
C ASP A 103 -8.29 9.09 -12.16
N ALA A 104 -8.99 9.61 -11.15
CA ALA A 104 -10.37 9.23 -10.87
C ALA A 104 -11.31 9.50 -12.04
N THR A 105 -11.02 10.50 -12.89
CA THR A 105 -11.81 10.78 -14.10
C THR A 105 -11.76 9.63 -15.11
N LYS A 106 -10.67 8.84 -15.10
CA LYS A 106 -10.52 7.63 -15.92
C LYS A 106 -11.01 6.39 -15.18
N ALA A 107 -10.71 6.28 -13.89
CA ALA A 107 -11.16 5.17 -13.05
C ALA A 107 -12.70 5.13 -12.90
N LYS A 108 -13.38 6.25 -13.15
CA LYS A 108 -14.86 6.33 -13.22
C LYS A 108 -15.47 5.31 -14.19
N ALA A 109 -14.73 4.86 -15.20
CA ALA A 109 -15.19 3.81 -16.10
C ALA A 109 -15.62 2.54 -15.37
N HIS A 110 -15.02 2.21 -14.23
CA HIS A 110 -15.45 1.08 -13.41
C HIS A 110 -16.83 1.28 -12.77
N LEU A 111 -17.16 2.52 -12.35
CA LEU A 111 -18.50 2.85 -11.86
C LEU A 111 -19.53 2.76 -12.98
N ASP A 112 -19.20 3.28 -14.17
CA ASP A 112 -20.07 3.23 -15.36
C ASP A 112 -20.29 1.77 -15.81
N ALA A 113 -19.33 0.88 -15.56
CA ALA A 113 -19.42 -0.55 -15.81
C ALA A 113 -20.18 -1.35 -14.72
N GLY A 114 -20.63 -0.69 -13.65
CA GLY A 114 -21.53 -1.25 -12.65
C GLY A 114 -20.95 -1.48 -11.25
N ALA A 115 -19.70 -1.17 -11.00
CA ALA A 115 -19.16 -1.16 -9.64
C ALA A 115 -19.78 -0.02 -8.81
N LYS A 116 -19.99 -0.24 -7.52
CA LYS A 116 -20.49 0.80 -6.60
C LYS A 116 -19.38 1.72 -6.12
N LYS A 117 -18.19 1.15 -5.90
CA LYS A 117 -17.00 1.85 -5.41
C LYS A 117 -15.75 1.41 -6.16
N VAL A 118 -14.77 2.32 -6.22
CA VAL A 118 -13.43 2.04 -6.75
C VAL A 118 -12.40 2.44 -5.72
N ILE A 119 -11.44 1.55 -5.45
CA ILE A 119 -10.27 1.85 -4.62
C ILE A 119 -9.04 1.76 -5.50
N ILE A 120 -8.37 2.89 -5.68
CA ILE A 120 -7.11 2.97 -6.43
C ILE A 120 -5.97 2.60 -5.49
N SER A 121 -5.20 1.58 -5.83
CA SER A 121 -4.07 1.08 -5.04
C SER A 121 -2.77 1.84 -5.33
N ALA A 122 -2.86 3.14 -5.47
CA ALA A 122 -1.75 4.05 -5.74
C ALA A 122 -2.15 5.47 -5.33
N PRO A 123 -1.19 6.41 -5.21
CA PRO A 123 -1.52 7.83 -5.18
C PRO A 123 -2.36 8.22 -6.40
N ALA A 124 -3.45 8.92 -6.16
CA ALA A 124 -4.42 9.24 -7.20
C ALA A 124 -4.50 10.74 -7.49
N LYS A 125 -5.25 11.09 -8.52
CA LYS A 125 -5.65 12.46 -8.86
C LYS A 125 -7.15 12.53 -9.02
N ASN A 126 -7.74 13.65 -8.63
CA ASN A 126 -9.17 13.91 -8.75
C ASN A 126 -10.05 12.90 -8.01
N GLU A 127 -9.47 12.13 -7.09
CA GLU A 127 -10.19 11.19 -6.23
C GLU A 127 -11.07 11.92 -5.21
N ASP A 128 -12.12 11.23 -4.76
CA ASP A 128 -13.05 11.78 -3.76
C ASP A 128 -12.42 11.83 -2.36
N GLY A 129 -11.39 11.04 -2.12
CA GLY A 129 -10.61 11.03 -0.89
C GLY A 129 -9.44 10.07 -0.93
N THR A 130 -8.42 10.37 -0.15
CA THR A 130 -7.26 9.51 0.09
C THR A 130 -7.26 9.07 1.55
N PHE A 131 -7.16 7.77 1.78
CA PHE A 131 -7.29 7.18 3.11
C PHE A 131 -6.11 6.29 3.47
N VAL A 132 -5.68 6.41 4.73
CA VAL A 132 -4.77 5.48 5.39
C VAL A 132 -5.49 4.92 6.60
N VAL A 133 -5.64 3.61 6.65
CA VAL A 133 -6.30 2.92 7.76
C VAL A 133 -5.56 3.21 9.06
N GLY A 134 -6.30 3.52 10.12
CA GLY A 134 -5.77 3.94 11.42
C GLY A 134 -5.48 5.44 11.52
N VAL A 135 -5.41 6.17 10.39
CA VAL A 135 -5.12 7.61 10.39
C VAL A 135 -6.36 8.45 10.14
N ASN A 136 -7.02 8.27 8.99
CA ASN A 136 -8.18 9.08 8.61
C ASN A 136 -9.32 8.29 7.96
N HIS A 137 -9.27 6.95 7.93
CA HIS A 137 -10.29 6.14 7.25
C HIS A 137 -11.70 6.33 7.82
N GLU A 138 -11.82 6.72 9.08
CA GLU A 138 -13.12 7.02 9.72
C GLU A 138 -13.81 8.26 9.13
N GLN A 139 -13.09 9.08 8.38
CA GLN A 139 -13.63 10.24 7.67
C GLN A 139 -14.28 9.87 6.31
N TYR A 140 -14.23 8.59 5.94
CA TYR A 140 -14.85 8.11 4.70
C TYR A 140 -16.36 8.28 4.76
N ASP A 141 -16.91 8.96 3.75
CA ASP A 141 -18.36 9.13 3.55
C ASP A 141 -18.83 8.31 2.37
N ALA A 142 -19.56 7.23 2.65
CA ALA A 142 -20.05 6.30 1.63
C ALA A 142 -21.07 6.96 0.66
N ALA A 143 -21.77 8.02 1.10
CA ALA A 143 -22.77 8.69 0.28
C ALA A 143 -22.16 9.56 -0.82
N THR A 144 -20.98 10.13 -0.59
CA THR A 144 -20.38 11.11 -1.49
C THR A 144 -19.06 10.68 -2.10
N GLN A 145 -18.38 9.68 -1.51
CA GLN A 145 -17.05 9.24 -1.96
C GLN A 145 -17.13 7.87 -2.64
N HIS A 146 -16.96 7.85 -3.96
CA HIS A 146 -17.12 6.67 -4.79
C HIS A 146 -15.82 6.16 -5.37
N ILE A 147 -14.84 7.05 -5.62
CA ILE A 147 -13.51 6.72 -6.12
C ILE A 147 -12.48 7.26 -5.13
N ILE A 148 -11.86 6.35 -4.39
CA ILE A 148 -10.91 6.71 -3.34
C ILE A 148 -9.54 6.08 -3.59
N SER A 149 -8.53 6.62 -2.92
CA SER A 149 -7.16 6.11 -2.96
C SER A 149 -6.74 5.54 -1.61
N ASN A 150 -6.04 4.40 -1.63
CA ASN A 150 -5.34 3.85 -0.46
C ASN A 150 -3.92 4.44 -0.28
N ALA A 151 -3.61 5.55 -0.95
CA ALA A 151 -2.29 6.18 -0.97
C ALA A 151 -1.17 5.25 -1.47
N SER A 152 0.09 5.55 -1.14
CA SER A 152 1.24 4.69 -1.44
C SER A 152 1.62 3.82 -0.24
N CYS A 153 2.43 2.78 -0.47
CA CYS A 153 2.99 1.97 0.60
C CYS A 153 3.86 2.80 1.57
N THR A 154 4.62 3.75 1.04
CA THR A 154 5.46 4.65 1.85
C THR A 154 4.60 5.60 2.69
N THR A 155 3.52 6.15 2.14
CA THR A 155 2.57 6.99 2.89
C THR A 155 1.87 6.18 3.99
N ASN A 156 1.51 4.92 3.71
CA ASN A 156 0.93 4.00 4.70
C ASN A 156 1.89 3.70 5.87
N CYS A 157 3.21 3.70 5.62
CA CYS A 157 4.19 3.59 6.69
C CYS A 157 4.39 4.91 7.45
N LEU A 158 4.58 6.01 6.70
CA LEU A 158 4.95 7.30 7.28
C LEU A 158 3.78 7.96 8.04
N ALA A 159 2.55 7.88 7.55
CA ALA A 159 1.42 8.58 8.13
C ALA A 159 1.05 8.11 9.55
N PRO A 160 0.98 6.80 9.87
CA PRO A 160 0.76 6.35 11.23
C PRO A 160 1.86 6.80 12.19
N LEU A 161 3.13 6.71 11.76
CA LEU A 161 4.27 7.18 12.54
C LEU A 161 4.20 8.70 12.78
N ALA A 162 3.96 9.47 11.72
CA ALA A 162 3.83 10.92 11.81
C ALA A 162 2.67 11.34 12.71
N LYS A 163 1.54 10.60 12.66
CA LYS A 163 0.40 10.84 13.56
C LYS A 163 0.80 10.64 15.03
N ALA A 164 1.42 9.50 15.35
CA ALA A 164 1.86 9.21 16.71
C ALA A 164 2.81 10.28 17.26
N LEU A 165 3.76 10.73 16.45
CA LEU A 165 4.76 11.74 16.82
C LEU A 165 4.14 13.14 16.88
N ASN A 166 3.30 13.51 15.92
CA ASN A 166 2.68 14.83 15.91
C ASN A 166 1.71 15.04 17.07
N ASP A 167 0.89 14.03 17.37
CA ASP A 167 -0.09 14.09 18.45
C ASP A 167 0.58 14.18 19.84
N SER A 168 1.79 13.65 20.00
CA SER A 168 2.47 13.56 21.31
C SER A 168 3.57 14.61 21.50
N ILE A 169 4.35 14.89 20.45
CA ILE A 169 5.57 15.70 20.53
C ILE A 169 5.43 16.96 19.69
N GLY A 170 4.66 16.90 18.60
CA GLY A 170 4.55 17.92 17.58
C GLY A 170 5.67 17.85 16.54
N ILE A 171 5.29 17.98 15.27
CA ILE A 171 6.21 18.05 14.13
C ILE A 171 6.14 19.46 13.56
N GLU A 172 7.25 20.21 13.65
CA GLU A 172 7.36 21.53 13.04
C GLU A 172 7.69 21.42 11.55
N ARG A 173 8.69 20.60 11.22
CA ARG A 173 9.13 20.30 9.85
C ARG A 173 10.01 19.07 9.84
N GLY A 174 10.06 18.36 8.71
CA GLY A 174 10.91 17.18 8.59
C GLY A 174 11.21 16.79 7.16
N LEU A 175 12.29 16.03 7.00
CA LEU A 175 12.71 15.44 5.75
C LEU A 175 12.74 13.91 5.89
N MET A 176 12.17 13.23 4.94
CA MET A 176 12.08 11.77 4.88
C MET A 176 12.91 11.23 3.71
N THR A 177 13.68 10.20 3.99
CA THR A 177 14.24 9.34 2.95
C THR A 177 13.63 7.95 3.10
N THR A 178 12.96 7.45 2.08
CA THR A 178 12.60 6.03 2.08
C THR A 178 13.70 5.22 1.41
N ILE A 179 14.25 4.27 2.14
CA ILE A 179 15.16 3.24 1.64
C ILE A 179 14.24 2.10 1.19
N HIS A 180 14.02 2.01 -0.13
CA HIS A 180 12.94 1.24 -0.69
C HIS A 180 13.45 0.07 -1.53
N ALA A 181 12.81 -1.08 -1.41
CA ALA A 181 13.03 -2.20 -2.31
C ALA A 181 12.81 -1.80 -3.77
N TYR A 182 13.50 -2.45 -4.71
CA TYR A 182 13.21 -2.24 -6.12
C TYR A 182 11.81 -2.75 -6.47
N THR A 183 11.20 -2.15 -7.48
CA THR A 183 9.85 -2.53 -7.95
C THR A 183 9.85 -2.67 -9.48
N GLY A 184 8.76 -3.22 -10.03
CA GLY A 184 8.65 -3.52 -11.45
C GLY A 184 8.64 -2.28 -12.38
N ASP A 185 8.66 -1.07 -11.83
CA ASP A 185 8.82 0.17 -12.59
C ASP A 185 10.30 0.52 -12.89
N GLN A 186 11.24 -0.25 -12.36
CA GLN A 186 12.66 -0.12 -12.60
C GLN A 186 13.13 -1.12 -13.66
N ASN A 187 14.15 -0.74 -14.44
CA ASN A 187 14.73 -1.66 -15.40
C ASN A 187 15.59 -2.72 -14.70
N LEU A 188 15.52 -3.96 -15.20
CA LEU A 188 16.38 -5.04 -14.74
C LEU A 188 17.85 -4.77 -15.10
N GLN A 189 18.08 -4.30 -16.32
CA GLN A 189 19.38 -3.86 -16.85
C GLN A 189 19.26 -2.45 -17.42
N ASP A 190 20.41 -1.80 -17.70
CA ASP A 190 20.42 -0.47 -18.31
C ASP A 190 19.62 -0.46 -19.62
N GLY A 191 18.61 0.40 -19.69
CA GLY A 191 17.72 0.49 -20.82
C GLY A 191 16.84 1.73 -20.78
N PRO A 192 16.07 2.01 -21.85
CA PRO A 192 15.25 3.20 -21.93
C PRO A 192 14.23 3.30 -20.78
N HIS A 193 14.17 4.48 -20.16
CA HIS A 193 13.18 4.82 -19.15
C HIS A 193 13.05 6.35 -19.11
N ARG A 194 11.84 6.88 -18.85
CA ARG A 194 11.61 8.34 -18.74
C ARG A 194 12.39 8.99 -17.58
N ASP A 195 12.61 8.26 -16.50
CA ASP A 195 13.49 8.63 -15.40
C ASP A 195 14.87 7.97 -15.64
N LEU A 196 15.90 8.79 -15.89
CA LEU A 196 17.22 8.30 -16.23
C LEU A 196 17.92 7.51 -15.11
N ARG A 197 17.54 7.74 -13.86
CA ARG A 197 18.05 6.94 -12.73
C ARG A 197 17.38 5.56 -12.69
N ARG A 198 16.07 5.48 -12.91
CA ARG A 198 15.35 4.19 -13.02
C ARG A 198 15.69 3.42 -14.31
N ALA A 199 16.34 4.07 -15.27
CA ALA A 199 16.89 3.43 -16.46
C ALA A 199 18.04 2.47 -16.18
N ARG A 200 18.60 2.49 -14.98
CA ARG A 200 19.77 1.70 -14.58
C ARG A 200 19.36 0.42 -13.87
N ALA A 201 20.25 -0.59 -13.95
CA ALA A 201 20.05 -1.92 -13.39
C ALA A 201 19.65 -1.90 -11.91
N ALA A 202 18.42 -2.35 -11.61
CA ALA A 202 17.82 -2.24 -10.28
C ALA A 202 18.56 -3.04 -9.21
N ALA A 203 19.03 -4.24 -9.52
CA ALA A 203 19.67 -5.14 -8.56
C ALA A 203 21.16 -4.88 -8.34
N GLN A 204 21.74 -3.84 -8.97
CA GLN A 204 23.17 -3.50 -8.89
C GLN A 204 23.43 -2.07 -8.37
N ASN A 205 22.38 -1.27 -8.19
CA ASN A 205 22.54 0.14 -7.87
C ASN A 205 21.67 0.57 -6.70
N ILE A 206 22.16 1.58 -5.97
CA ILE A 206 21.30 2.45 -5.17
C ILE A 206 20.77 3.51 -6.14
N VAL A 207 19.46 3.53 -6.38
CA VAL A 207 18.81 4.39 -7.37
C VAL A 207 18.02 5.49 -6.66
N PRO A 208 18.53 6.73 -6.59
CA PRO A 208 17.76 7.86 -6.09
C PRO A 208 16.56 8.13 -7.02
N THR A 209 15.41 8.38 -6.44
CA THR A 209 14.20 8.69 -7.21
C THR A 209 13.28 9.62 -6.44
N SER A 210 12.51 10.42 -7.15
CA SER A 210 11.49 11.26 -6.53
C SER A 210 10.37 10.42 -5.93
N THR A 211 9.76 10.92 -4.88
CA THR A 211 8.54 10.37 -4.30
C THR A 211 7.67 11.51 -3.79
N GLY A 212 6.37 11.41 -4.00
CA GLY A 212 5.39 12.31 -3.41
C GLY A 212 4.89 11.86 -2.02
N ALA A 213 5.39 10.74 -1.51
CA ALA A 213 4.83 10.09 -0.33
C ALA A 213 4.85 10.95 0.93
N ALA A 214 5.92 11.72 1.17
CA ALA A 214 6.02 12.61 2.33
C ALA A 214 5.01 13.77 2.23
N LYS A 215 4.86 14.37 1.05
CA LYS A 215 3.87 15.43 0.82
C LYS A 215 2.44 14.89 0.89
N ALA A 216 2.23 13.66 0.45
CA ALA A 216 0.92 13.00 0.48
C ALA A 216 0.42 12.71 1.90
N VAL A 217 1.28 12.72 2.92
CA VAL A 217 0.86 12.64 4.33
C VAL A 217 -0.12 13.77 4.66
N ALA A 218 0.04 14.95 4.06
CA ALA A 218 -0.89 16.07 4.26
C ALA A 218 -2.32 15.83 3.74
N LEU A 219 -2.53 14.83 2.90
CA LEU A 219 -3.87 14.44 2.44
C LEU A 219 -4.64 13.69 3.55
N VAL A 220 -3.93 13.03 4.43
CA VAL A 220 -4.51 12.23 5.53
C VAL A 220 -4.30 12.86 6.91
N LEU A 221 -3.33 13.77 7.04
CA LEU A 221 -3.02 14.58 8.21
C LEU A 221 -2.84 16.05 7.76
N PRO A 222 -3.94 16.79 7.56
CA PRO A 222 -3.90 18.16 7.00
C PRO A 222 -3.04 19.15 7.80
N GLU A 223 -2.88 18.95 9.11
CA GLU A 223 -2.05 19.75 10.01
C GLU A 223 -0.54 19.65 9.67
N LEU A 224 -0.12 18.64 8.91
CA LEU A 224 1.25 18.49 8.43
C LEU A 224 1.49 19.06 7.03
N LYS A 225 0.50 19.79 6.48
CA LYS A 225 0.63 20.40 5.16
C LYS A 225 1.83 21.37 5.10
N GLY A 226 2.72 21.11 4.14
CA GLY A 226 3.93 21.90 3.92
C GLY A 226 5.07 21.64 4.91
N LYS A 227 4.89 20.73 5.87
CA LYS A 227 5.89 20.41 6.89
C LYS A 227 6.82 19.25 6.51
N LEU A 228 6.40 18.37 5.62
CA LEU A 228 7.16 17.16 5.24
C LEU A 228 7.48 17.15 3.75
N ASP A 229 8.72 16.78 3.42
CA ASP A 229 9.18 16.50 2.07
C ASP A 229 10.21 15.36 2.11
N GLY A 230 10.64 14.86 0.96
CA GLY A 230 11.64 13.80 0.90
C GLY A 230 11.83 13.20 -0.48
N TYR A 231 12.64 12.15 -0.53
CA TYR A 231 12.91 11.36 -1.73
C TYR A 231 13.12 9.88 -1.37
N ALA A 232 13.29 9.05 -2.39
CA ALA A 232 13.54 7.63 -2.22
C ALA A 232 14.94 7.25 -2.67
N LEU A 233 15.53 6.25 -2.01
CA LEU A 233 16.67 5.49 -2.47
C LEU A 233 16.22 4.06 -2.72
N ARG A 234 16.13 3.64 -3.98
CA ARG A 234 15.84 2.24 -4.31
C ARG A 234 17.10 1.42 -4.15
N VAL A 235 17.00 0.30 -3.44
CA VAL A 235 18.15 -0.55 -3.09
C VAL A 235 17.93 -1.98 -3.61
N PRO A 236 19.01 -2.77 -3.78
CA PRO A 236 18.95 -4.14 -4.30
C PRO A 236 18.32 -5.15 -3.32
N VAL A 237 17.08 -4.90 -2.93
CA VAL A 237 16.27 -5.76 -2.05
C VAL A 237 14.92 -5.97 -2.72
N ILE A 238 14.42 -7.20 -2.72
CA ILE A 238 13.21 -7.57 -3.45
C ILE A 238 11.93 -7.05 -2.80
N THR A 239 11.89 -7.05 -1.46
CA THR A 239 10.86 -6.42 -0.63
C THR A 239 11.45 -6.08 0.73
N GLY A 240 10.75 -5.26 1.51
CA GLY A 240 11.25 -4.76 2.79
C GLY A 240 11.93 -3.40 2.62
N SER A 241 11.23 -2.37 3.06
CA SER A 241 11.60 -0.97 2.92
C SER A 241 11.61 -0.29 4.28
N ALA A 242 12.23 0.88 4.38
CA ALA A 242 12.26 1.68 5.59
C ALA A 242 12.03 3.16 5.28
N THR A 243 11.28 3.86 6.12
CA THR A 243 11.24 5.31 6.15
C THR A 243 12.20 5.81 7.21
N ASP A 244 13.11 6.69 6.83
CA ASP A 244 14.01 7.43 7.69
C ASP A 244 13.52 8.88 7.76
N LEU A 245 12.91 9.25 8.88
CA LEU A 245 12.37 10.59 9.11
C LEU A 245 13.24 11.34 10.09
N THR A 246 13.77 12.48 9.66
CA THR A 246 14.40 13.46 10.55
C THR A 246 13.51 14.69 10.61
N PHE A 247 13.10 15.09 11.82
CA PHE A 247 12.20 16.22 12.00
C PHE A 247 12.59 17.07 13.20
N THR A 248 12.15 18.32 13.19
CA THR A 248 12.22 19.23 14.31
C THR A 248 10.93 19.09 15.11
N ALA A 249 11.07 18.69 16.38
CA ALA A 249 9.94 18.60 17.31
C ALA A 249 9.55 20.00 17.83
N SER A 250 8.34 20.15 18.34
CA SER A 250 7.85 21.42 18.90
C SER A 250 8.50 21.78 20.24
N LYS A 251 9.27 20.88 20.81
CA LYS A 251 10.04 21.04 22.07
C LYS A 251 11.23 20.11 22.09
N GLU A 252 12.19 20.38 22.96
CA GLU A 252 13.25 19.42 23.26
C GLU A 252 12.66 18.14 23.86
N VAL A 253 13.15 16.99 23.43
CA VAL A 253 12.71 15.66 23.85
C VAL A 253 13.91 14.72 24.03
N THR A 254 13.66 13.60 24.68
CA THR A 254 14.63 12.51 24.83
C THR A 254 14.26 11.31 23.95
N VAL A 255 15.21 10.41 23.71
CA VAL A 255 14.95 9.14 23.02
C VAL A 255 13.84 8.36 23.71
N ASP A 256 13.87 8.29 25.05
CA ASP A 256 12.86 7.55 25.81
C ASP A 256 11.45 8.16 25.67
N GLU A 257 11.33 9.49 25.63
CA GLU A 257 10.06 10.17 25.41
C GLU A 257 9.51 9.88 24.00
N VAL A 258 10.36 9.91 22.97
CA VAL A 258 9.96 9.58 21.60
C VAL A 258 9.50 8.13 21.52
N ASN A 259 10.29 7.19 22.01
CA ASN A 259 9.96 5.77 21.98
C ASN A 259 8.69 5.46 22.78
N ALA A 260 8.51 6.07 23.95
CA ALA A 260 7.32 5.89 24.76
C ALA A 260 6.05 6.40 24.06
N ALA A 261 6.14 7.53 23.36
CA ALA A 261 5.02 8.09 22.60
C ALA A 261 4.59 7.14 21.46
N VAL A 262 5.54 6.62 20.70
CA VAL A 262 5.25 5.68 19.61
C VAL A 262 4.72 4.35 20.15
N LYS A 263 5.28 3.84 21.24
CA LYS A 263 4.81 2.61 21.91
C LYS A 263 3.36 2.75 22.37
N ALA A 264 3.04 3.84 23.02
CA ALA A 264 1.67 4.10 23.47
C ALA A 264 0.67 4.15 22.30
N ALA A 265 1.06 4.75 21.18
CA ALA A 265 0.23 4.78 19.98
C ALA A 265 0.04 3.38 19.38
N ALA A 266 1.11 2.57 19.29
CA ALA A 266 1.08 1.22 18.78
C ALA A 266 0.25 0.25 19.63
N GLU A 267 0.28 0.41 20.94
CA GLU A 267 -0.52 -0.40 21.89
C GLU A 267 -1.96 0.12 22.05
N GLY A 268 -2.22 1.35 21.62
CA GLY A 268 -3.48 2.06 21.75
C GLY A 268 -4.19 2.31 20.41
N PRO A 269 -4.32 3.59 19.98
CA PRO A 269 -5.16 3.96 18.83
C PRO A 269 -4.67 3.41 17.48
N LEU A 270 -3.39 3.07 17.36
CA LEU A 270 -2.79 2.52 16.13
C LEU A 270 -2.49 1.02 16.23
N LYS A 271 -3.10 0.33 17.18
CA LYS A 271 -2.95 -1.13 17.33
C LYS A 271 -3.36 -1.85 16.03
N GLY A 272 -2.48 -2.76 15.57
CA GLY A 272 -2.67 -3.48 14.30
C GLY A 272 -2.27 -2.71 13.05
N VAL A 273 -1.94 -1.42 13.18
CA VAL A 273 -1.47 -0.55 12.09
C VAL A 273 0.01 -0.23 12.27
N LEU A 274 0.39 0.23 13.46
CA LEU A 274 1.74 0.53 13.88
C LEU A 274 2.23 -0.53 14.86
N GLU A 275 3.38 -1.15 14.56
CA GLU A 275 4.08 -2.06 15.46
C GLU A 275 5.27 -1.36 16.10
N TYR A 276 5.51 -1.62 17.37
CA TYR A 276 6.69 -1.16 18.10
C TYR A 276 7.66 -2.33 18.27
N VAL A 277 8.88 -2.20 17.73
CA VAL A 277 9.90 -3.25 17.80
C VAL A 277 11.09 -2.76 18.64
N ASP A 278 11.54 -3.61 19.55
CA ASP A 278 12.69 -3.38 20.42
C ASP A 278 13.82 -4.41 20.18
N ASP A 279 13.74 -5.14 19.09
CA ASP A 279 14.77 -6.05 18.58
C ASP A 279 15.63 -5.37 17.52
N GLU A 280 16.85 -5.87 17.31
CA GLU A 280 17.77 -5.41 16.29
C GLU A 280 17.48 -6.12 14.96
N ILE A 281 16.50 -5.60 14.21
CA ILE A 281 16.00 -6.20 12.99
C ILE A 281 16.63 -5.60 11.72
N VAL A 282 16.51 -6.35 10.63
CA VAL A 282 16.89 -5.93 9.27
C VAL A 282 15.73 -6.15 8.30
N SER A 283 15.88 -5.73 7.06
CA SER A 283 14.77 -5.75 6.08
C SER A 283 14.14 -7.12 5.83
N SER A 284 14.89 -8.22 5.95
CA SER A 284 14.34 -9.56 5.78
C SER A 284 13.41 -10.00 6.92
N ASP A 285 13.55 -9.39 8.10
CA ASP A 285 12.75 -9.76 9.28
C ASP A 285 11.32 -9.23 9.21
N ILE A 286 11.09 -8.18 8.39
CA ILE A 286 9.75 -7.61 8.22
C ILE A 286 9.00 -8.14 6.99
N VAL A 287 9.61 -9.05 6.24
CA VAL A 287 8.94 -9.70 5.11
C VAL A 287 7.73 -10.47 5.61
N THR A 288 6.58 -10.26 4.98
CA THR A 288 5.27 -10.79 5.38
C THR A 288 4.72 -10.26 6.71
N ASN A 289 5.28 -9.20 7.27
CA ASN A 289 4.66 -8.50 8.38
C ASN A 289 3.47 -7.66 7.87
N PRO A 290 2.25 -7.85 8.38
CA PRO A 290 1.06 -7.17 7.87
C PRO A 290 0.90 -5.72 8.33
N HIS A 291 1.71 -5.26 9.31
CA HIS A 291 1.61 -3.88 9.79
C HIS A 291 2.04 -2.89 8.71
N GLN A 292 1.36 -1.76 8.66
CA GLN A 292 1.67 -0.68 7.71
C GLN A 292 3.00 0.01 8.06
N SER A 293 3.32 0.09 9.34
CA SER A 293 4.50 0.77 9.88
C SER A 293 5.05 -0.02 11.06
N ILE A 294 6.34 -0.33 11.03
CA ILE A 294 7.03 -1.14 12.03
C ILE A 294 8.16 -0.29 12.60
N PHE A 295 7.89 0.38 13.71
CA PHE A 295 8.82 1.32 14.32
C PHE A 295 9.98 0.60 15.02
N ASP A 296 11.21 1.02 14.66
CA ASP A 296 12.44 0.48 15.22
C ASP A 296 12.96 1.39 16.35
N SER A 297 12.69 1.00 17.59
CA SER A 297 13.06 1.80 18.77
C SER A 297 14.56 1.94 18.98
N LYS A 298 15.36 1.00 18.45
CA LYS A 298 16.82 1.01 18.58
C LYS A 298 17.50 2.07 17.71
N LEU A 299 16.81 2.55 16.66
CA LEU A 299 17.35 3.52 15.71
C LEU A 299 16.97 4.98 16.02
N THR A 300 16.19 5.23 17.07
CA THR A 300 15.82 6.58 17.48
C THR A 300 17.05 7.36 17.93
N LYS A 301 17.23 8.57 17.38
CA LYS A 301 18.28 9.53 17.77
C LYS A 301 17.67 10.89 18.02
N VAL A 302 18.21 11.60 19.02
CA VAL A 302 17.74 12.93 19.41
C VAL A 302 18.93 13.85 19.69
N ILE A 303 18.88 15.06 19.17
CA ILE A 303 19.79 16.17 19.50
C ILE A 303 18.92 17.42 19.75
N GLY A 304 18.70 17.75 21.02
CA GLY A 304 17.79 18.84 21.39
C GLY A 304 16.36 18.59 20.92
N ASP A 305 15.87 19.39 19.99
CA ASP A 305 14.55 19.25 19.34
C ASP A 305 14.61 18.49 18.01
N GLN A 306 15.82 18.13 17.54
CA GLN A 306 15.99 17.38 16.31
C GLN A 306 15.89 15.88 16.59
N VAL A 307 14.92 15.22 15.95
CA VAL A 307 14.58 13.81 16.15
C VAL A 307 14.76 13.05 14.83
N LYS A 308 15.41 11.88 14.92
CA LYS A 308 15.54 10.93 13.81
C LYS A 308 14.94 9.59 14.22
N VAL A 309 14.00 9.10 13.41
CA VAL A 309 13.31 7.83 13.63
C VAL A 309 13.28 7.01 12.34
N VAL A 310 13.22 5.69 12.51
CA VAL A 310 13.11 4.74 11.40
C VAL A 310 11.90 3.84 11.63
N SER A 311 11.12 3.64 10.59
CA SER A 311 10.03 2.67 10.57
C SER A 311 10.14 1.79 9.33
N TRP A 312 10.06 0.48 9.53
CA TRP A 312 10.10 -0.52 8.47
C TRP A 312 8.69 -0.79 7.92
N TYR A 313 8.63 -1.30 6.71
CA TYR A 313 7.37 -1.80 6.12
C TYR A 313 7.66 -2.80 5.01
N ASP A 314 6.88 -3.88 4.97
CA ASP A 314 6.81 -4.69 3.75
C ASP A 314 5.98 -3.92 2.74
N ASN A 315 6.65 -3.35 1.75
CA ASN A 315 6.02 -2.45 0.77
C ASN A 315 4.97 -3.15 -0.10
N GLU A 316 4.97 -4.47 -0.16
CA GLU A 316 3.95 -5.27 -0.85
C GLU A 316 2.92 -5.81 0.14
N TRP A 317 3.34 -6.55 1.16
CA TRP A 317 2.44 -7.26 2.07
C TRP A 317 1.73 -6.34 3.06
N GLY A 318 2.43 -5.44 3.70
CA GLY A 318 1.84 -4.45 4.61
C GLY A 318 0.83 -3.56 3.89
N TYR A 319 1.17 -3.12 2.68
CA TYR A 319 0.27 -2.35 1.83
C TYR A 319 -0.98 -3.15 1.42
N SER A 320 -0.81 -4.41 1.01
CA SER A 320 -1.93 -5.27 0.60
C SER A 320 -2.88 -5.57 1.76
N ASN A 321 -2.36 -5.75 2.98
CA ASN A 321 -3.19 -5.89 4.18
C ASN A 321 -3.95 -4.59 4.52
N SER A 322 -3.31 -3.43 4.37
CA SER A 322 -4.00 -2.13 4.47
C SER A 322 -5.14 -2.00 3.45
N LEU A 323 -4.89 -2.45 2.21
CA LEU A 323 -5.90 -2.44 1.15
C LEU A 323 -7.08 -3.38 1.48
N VAL A 324 -6.83 -4.56 2.06
CA VAL A 324 -7.88 -5.46 2.57
C VAL A 324 -8.70 -4.78 3.66
N ALA A 325 -8.03 -4.14 4.62
CA ALA A 325 -8.70 -3.44 5.71
C ALA A 325 -9.57 -2.28 5.22
N LEU A 326 -9.06 -1.46 4.28
CA LEU A 326 -9.85 -0.37 3.67
C LEU A 326 -11.02 -0.91 2.86
N THR A 327 -10.82 -1.99 2.10
CA THR A 327 -11.88 -2.63 1.30
C THR A 327 -13.00 -3.16 2.20
N SER A 328 -12.66 -3.81 3.31
CA SER A 328 -13.64 -4.27 4.31
C SER A 328 -14.41 -3.10 4.92
N TYR A 329 -13.69 -2.03 5.31
CA TYR A 329 -14.28 -0.84 5.91
C TYR A 329 -15.28 -0.15 4.97
N VAL A 330 -14.93 -0.02 3.68
CA VAL A 330 -15.80 0.54 2.64
C VAL A 330 -16.99 -0.39 2.37
N GLY A 331 -16.74 -1.69 2.26
CA GLY A 331 -17.76 -2.68 1.96
C GLY A 331 -18.85 -2.80 3.02
N GLU A 332 -18.48 -2.65 4.31
CA GLU A 332 -19.45 -2.63 5.42
C GLU A 332 -20.38 -1.41 5.41
N ARG A 333 -20.11 -0.42 4.56
CA ARG A 333 -20.83 0.87 4.46
C ARG A 333 -21.51 1.07 3.11
N LEU A 334 -21.64 0.02 2.31
CA LEU A 334 -22.30 0.04 0.99
C LEU A 334 -23.83 0.19 1.07
#